data_fdc56cc59274af9de0d5190501718c03
#
_entry.id   fdc56cc59274af9de0d5190501718c03
#
_cell.length_a   1.000
_cell.length_b   1.000
_cell.length_c   1.000
_cell.angle_alpha   90.00
_cell.angle_beta   90.00
_cell.angle_gamma   90.00
#
_symmetry.space_group_name_H-M   'P 1'
#
loop_
_entity.id
_entity.type
_entity.pdbx_description
1 polymer ?
#
loop_
_entity_poly.entity_id
_entity_poly.type
_entity_poly.pdbx_seq_one_letter_code
_entity_poly.pdbx_strand_id
1 'polypeptide(L)'
;MIKFFDDSNKIIPLWQEAFGDSKEDILFFLKNCKKKTALGFFDDGELCSMLFLVDCKLSGEKCKYIYAACTYKNQRGKGYMSNLLEYCQENYDLLSLIPSDNSLVRFYNKCAFTYREDIVNIYFDESEDIEEYLFDGCNLVKPFLLVYRKTEEE
;
A
#
# COMPACT_ATOMS: atom_id res chain seq x y z
N MET A 1 11.73 -12.03 6.86
CA MET A 1 11.98 -12.25 5.44
C MET A 1 10.92 -11.57 4.59
N ILE A 2 11.31 -10.80 3.62
CA ILE A 2 10.40 -10.08 2.72
C ILE A 2 10.25 -10.87 1.44
N LYS A 3 9.01 -11.12 1.02
CA LYS A 3 8.75 -11.80 -0.26
C LYS A 3 7.38 -11.44 -0.81
N PHE A 4 7.24 -11.57 -2.13
CA PHE A 4 5.93 -11.51 -2.78
C PHE A 4 5.16 -12.79 -2.47
N PHE A 5 3.85 -12.68 -2.35
CA PHE A 5 3.00 -13.83 -2.03
C PHE A 5 1.57 -13.54 -2.52
N ASP A 6 0.73 -14.57 -2.58
CA ASP A 6 -0.65 -14.42 -3.04
C ASP A 6 -1.64 -15.28 -2.25
N ASP A 7 -1.24 -15.77 -1.09
CA ASP A 7 -2.07 -16.67 -0.28
C ASP A 7 -3.20 -15.90 0.42
N SER A 8 -4.42 -16.03 -0.11
CA SER A 8 -5.60 -15.35 0.45
C SER A 8 -5.88 -15.77 1.89
N ASN A 9 -5.53 -17.00 2.27
CA ASN A 9 -5.72 -17.47 3.63
C ASN A 9 -4.83 -16.72 4.64
N LYS A 10 -3.74 -16.13 4.19
CA LYS A 10 -2.88 -15.28 5.02
C LYS A 10 -3.26 -13.80 4.90
N ILE A 11 -3.69 -13.37 3.73
CA ILE A 11 -4.05 -11.97 3.46
C ILE A 11 -5.32 -11.57 4.21
N ILE A 12 -6.37 -12.39 4.13
CA ILE A 12 -7.68 -12.01 4.65
C ILE A 12 -7.67 -11.75 6.16
N PRO A 13 -7.09 -12.62 7.01
CA PRO A 13 -7.07 -12.33 8.45
C PRO A 13 -6.39 -11.03 8.83
N LEU A 14 -5.26 -10.73 8.19
CA LEU A 14 -4.54 -9.49 8.48
C LEU A 14 -5.33 -8.28 8.01
N TRP A 15 -5.89 -8.34 6.81
CA TRP A 15 -6.72 -7.28 6.25
C TRP A 15 -7.92 -6.98 7.14
N GLN A 16 -8.62 -8.03 7.59
CA GLN A 16 -9.79 -7.87 8.47
C GLN A 16 -9.43 -7.27 9.82
N GLU A 17 -8.33 -7.70 10.42
CA GLU A 17 -7.90 -7.13 11.69
C GLU A 17 -7.58 -5.64 11.53
N ALA A 18 -6.91 -5.27 10.46
CA ALA A 18 -6.43 -3.90 10.27
C ALA A 18 -7.53 -2.93 9.84
N PHE A 19 -8.44 -3.37 8.98
CA PHE A 19 -9.40 -2.46 8.32
C PHE A 19 -10.86 -2.81 8.56
N GLY A 20 -11.17 -3.99 9.07
CA GLY A 20 -12.54 -4.41 9.36
C GLY A 20 -13.40 -4.74 8.15
N ASP A 21 -12.80 -4.85 6.97
CA ASP A 21 -13.54 -5.15 5.75
C ASP A 21 -14.10 -6.58 5.77
N SER A 22 -15.21 -6.80 5.05
CA SER A 22 -15.79 -8.13 4.93
C SER A 22 -14.91 -9.02 4.06
N LYS A 23 -14.98 -10.33 4.30
CA LYS A 23 -14.29 -11.30 3.46
C LYS A 23 -14.71 -11.17 1.99
N GLU A 24 -15.98 -10.89 1.75
CA GLU A 24 -16.52 -10.72 0.39
C GLU A 24 -15.85 -9.56 -0.33
N ASP A 25 -15.72 -8.41 0.35
CA ASP A 25 -15.09 -7.23 -0.24
C ASP A 25 -13.62 -7.48 -0.54
N ILE A 26 -12.92 -8.14 0.38
CA ILE A 26 -11.51 -8.47 0.19
C ILE A 26 -11.35 -9.42 -1.00
N LEU A 27 -12.16 -10.46 -1.08
CA LEU A 27 -12.13 -11.41 -2.20
C LEU A 27 -12.46 -10.76 -3.53
N PHE A 28 -13.41 -9.80 -3.52
CA PHE A 28 -13.73 -9.03 -4.73
C PHE A 28 -12.49 -8.29 -5.24
N PHE A 29 -11.79 -7.59 -4.34
CA PHE A 29 -10.58 -6.89 -4.71
C PHE A 29 -9.50 -7.85 -5.21
N LEU A 30 -9.26 -8.93 -4.49
CA LEU A 30 -8.22 -9.91 -4.86
C LEU A 30 -8.49 -10.54 -6.22
N LYS A 31 -9.76 -10.76 -6.55
CA LYS A 31 -10.16 -11.38 -7.81
C LYS A 31 -10.11 -10.39 -8.99
N ASN A 32 -10.48 -9.13 -8.76
CA ASN A 32 -10.78 -8.21 -9.84
C ASN A 32 -9.72 -7.13 -10.08
N CYS A 33 -8.87 -6.84 -9.12
CA CYS A 33 -7.75 -5.93 -9.35
C CYS A 33 -6.68 -6.67 -10.17
N LYS A 34 -6.49 -6.23 -11.41
CA LYS A 34 -5.66 -6.96 -12.37
C LYS A 34 -4.17 -6.76 -12.19
N LYS A 35 -3.77 -5.57 -11.78
CA LYS A 35 -2.35 -5.18 -11.82
C LYS A 35 -1.78 -4.97 -10.42
N LYS A 36 -1.97 -5.98 -9.58
CA LYS A 36 -1.52 -5.93 -8.19
C LYS A 36 -0.55 -7.04 -7.87
N THR A 37 0.32 -6.78 -6.90
CA THR A 37 1.12 -7.80 -6.24
C THR A 37 1.10 -7.53 -4.75
N ALA A 38 1.17 -8.59 -3.95
CA ALA A 38 1.26 -8.46 -2.49
C ALA A 38 2.70 -8.74 -2.04
N LEU A 39 3.19 -7.87 -1.16
CA LEU A 39 4.51 -7.99 -0.55
C LEU A 39 4.34 -8.18 0.94
N GLY A 40 4.97 -9.19 1.51
CA GLY A 40 4.82 -9.50 2.92
C GLY A 40 6.13 -9.60 3.67
N PHE A 41 6.07 -9.26 4.94
CA PHE A 41 7.14 -9.53 5.89
C PHE A 41 6.75 -10.74 6.72
N PHE A 42 7.58 -11.78 6.66
CA PHE A 42 7.34 -13.05 7.36
C PHE A 42 8.41 -13.26 8.42
N ASP A 43 7.97 -13.63 9.61
CA ASP A 43 8.84 -14.02 10.69
C ASP A 43 8.51 -15.45 11.08
N ASP A 44 9.48 -16.34 11.01
CA ASP A 44 9.32 -17.76 11.29
C ASP A 44 8.15 -18.37 10.51
N GLY A 45 8.04 -17.98 9.23
CA GLY A 45 6.99 -18.46 8.34
C GLY A 45 5.62 -17.82 8.51
N GLU A 46 5.46 -16.96 9.49
CA GLU A 46 4.19 -16.29 9.77
C GLU A 46 4.15 -14.88 9.18
N LEU A 47 3.06 -14.53 8.52
CA LEU A 47 2.86 -13.19 7.98
C LEU A 47 2.68 -12.19 9.13
N CYS A 48 3.51 -11.16 9.17
CA CYS A 48 3.46 -10.12 10.19
C CYS A 48 2.93 -8.80 9.67
N SER A 49 3.30 -8.46 8.44
CA SER A 49 3.00 -7.18 7.82
C SER A 49 2.89 -7.37 6.32
N MET A 50 2.07 -6.55 5.66
CA MET A 50 1.92 -6.64 4.21
C MET A 50 1.55 -5.30 3.60
N LEU A 51 1.77 -5.19 2.29
CA LEU A 51 1.18 -4.14 1.47
C LEU A 51 0.93 -4.69 0.07
N PHE A 52 0.06 -4.01 -0.65
CA PHE A 52 -0.13 -4.29 -2.07
C PHE A 52 0.53 -3.21 -2.89
N LEU A 53 1.08 -3.60 -4.02
CA LEU A 53 1.60 -2.69 -5.03
C LEU A 53 0.68 -2.80 -6.24
N VAL A 54 0.08 -1.68 -6.63
CA VAL A 54 -0.81 -1.62 -7.80
C VAL A 54 -0.13 -0.77 -8.85
N ASP A 55 -0.01 -1.29 -10.06
CA ASP A 55 0.58 -0.54 -11.17
C ASP A 55 -0.29 0.67 -11.48
N CYS A 56 0.35 1.82 -11.65
CA CYS A 56 -0.34 3.06 -11.96
C CYS A 56 0.58 4.02 -12.71
N LYS A 57 0.01 5.15 -13.10
CA LYS A 57 0.78 6.29 -13.62
C LYS A 57 0.46 7.51 -12.79
N LEU A 58 1.48 8.24 -12.40
CA LEU A 58 1.35 9.50 -11.70
C LEU A 58 1.84 10.61 -12.62
N SER A 59 0.92 11.47 -13.05
CA SER A 59 1.20 12.51 -14.04
C SER A 59 1.95 11.94 -15.28
N GLY A 60 1.53 10.75 -15.72
CA GLY A 60 2.10 10.08 -16.88
C GLY A 60 3.35 9.23 -16.62
N GLU A 61 3.92 9.28 -15.43
CA GLU A 61 5.10 8.47 -15.08
C GLU A 61 4.69 7.14 -14.45
N LYS A 62 5.43 6.08 -14.77
CA LYS A 62 5.22 4.77 -14.13
C LYS A 62 5.39 4.88 -12.63
N CYS A 63 4.44 4.34 -11.90
CA CYS A 63 4.39 4.43 -10.45
C CYS A 63 3.80 3.15 -9.88
N LYS A 64 4.16 2.83 -8.64
CA LYS A 64 3.50 1.80 -7.86
C LYS A 64 2.72 2.48 -6.75
N TYR A 65 1.44 2.15 -6.67
CA TYR A 65 0.56 2.65 -5.62
C TYR A 65 0.52 1.63 -4.49
N ILE A 66 0.80 2.08 -3.29
CA ILE A 66 0.79 1.22 -2.11
C ILE A 66 -0.61 1.24 -1.51
N TYR A 67 -1.19 0.05 -1.39
CA TYR A 67 -2.56 -0.13 -0.91
C TYR A 67 -2.61 -1.20 0.18
N ALA A 68 -3.54 -1.04 1.12
CA ALA A 68 -3.78 -1.99 2.22
C ALA A 68 -2.52 -2.31 3.02
N ALA A 69 -1.66 -1.31 3.24
CA ALA A 69 -0.46 -1.47 4.06
C ALA A 69 -0.88 -1.64 5.51
N CYS A 70 -0.51 -2.75 6.13
CA CYS A 70 -0.92 -3.04 7.50
C CYS A 70 0.00 -4.06 8.18
N THR A 71 -0.04 -4.03 9.51
CA THR A 71 0.74 -4.92 10.36
C THR A 71 -0.18 -5.44 11.46
N TYR A 72 -0.09 -6.73 11.78
CA TYR A 72 -0.83 -7.27 12.93
C TYR A 72 -0.52 -6.46 14.19
N LYS A 73 -1.53 -6.22 15.02
CA LYS A 73 -1.37 -5.42 16.24
C LYS A 73 -0.26 -5.94 17.13
N ASN A 74 -0.17 -7.26 17.28
CA ASN A 74 0.85 -7.88 18.12
C ASN A 74 2.25 -7.89 17.50
N GLN A 75 2.39 -7.42 16.27
CA GLN A 75 3.67 -7.35 15.56
C GLN A 75 4.13 -5.92 15.30
N ARG A 76 3.39 -4.93 15.81
CA ARG A 76 3.74 -3.51 15.65
C ARG A 76 4.93 -3.13 16.51
N GLY A 77 5.59 -2.05 16.12
CA GLY A 77 6.74 -1.53 16.86
C GLY A 77 8.05 -2.26 16.60
N LYS A 78 8.07 -3.17 15.65
CA LYS A 78 9.27 -3.95 15.30
C LYS A 78 9.92 -3.47 13.98
N GLY A 79 9.35 -2.47 13.34
CA GLY A 79 9.90 -1.91 12.11
C GLY A 79 9.55 -2.67 10.83
N TYR A 80 8.62 -3.60 10.88
CA TYR A 80 8.31 -4.44 9.70
C TYR A 80 7.76 -3.62 8.53
N MET A 81 6.84 -2.69 8.79
CA MET A 81 6.31 -1.85 7.72
C MET A 81 7.38 -0.93 7.14
N SER A 82 8.23 -0.36 8.00
CA SER A 82 9.36 0.46 7.52
C SER A 82 10.29 -0.35 6.61
N ASN A 83 10.51 -1.62 6.95
CA ASN A 83 11.33 -2.51 6.14
C ASN A 83 10.68 -2.82 4.78
N LEU A 84 9.36 -2.99 4.76
CA LEU A 84 8.62 -3.20 3.50
C LEU A 84 8.70 -1.98 2.60
N LEU A 85 8.52 -0.78 3.18
CA LEU A 85 8.61 0.48 2.42
C LEU A 85 10.03 0.69 1.87
N GLU A 86 11.04 0.40 2.67
CA GLU A 86 12.42 0.49 2.24
C GLU A 86 12.72 -0.46 1.08
N TYR A 87 12.20 -1.69 1.16
CA TYR A 87 12.32 -2.65 0.06
C TYR A 87 11.71 -2.08 -1.23
N CYS A 88 10.53 -1.47 -1.13
CA CYS A 88 9.88 -0.87 -2.29
C CYS A 88 10.71 0.29 -2.86
N GLN A 89 11.31 1.09 -2.00
CA GLN A 89 12.15 2.22 -2.42
C GLN A 89 13.44 1.78 -3.09
N GLU A 90 13.96 0.63 -2.71
CA GLU A 90 15.14 0.07 -3.35
C GLU A 90 14.83 -0.47 -4.76
N ASN A 91 13.59 -0.86 -5.01
CA ASN A 91 13.20 -1.55 -6.24
C ASN A 91 12.38 -0.69 -7.22
N TYR A 92 11.81 0.42 -6.76
CA TYR A 92 10.95 1.27 -7.58
C TYR A 92 11.29 2.74 -7.39
N ASP A 93 11.27 3.49 -8.49
CA ASP A 93 11.69 4.89 -8.48
C ASP A 93 10.58 5.85 -8.03
N LEU A 94 9.31 5.44 -8.18
CA LEU A 94 8.18 6.30 -7.88
C LEU A 94 7.10 5.47 -7.17
N LEU A 95 6.75 5.90 -5.97
CA LEU A 95 5.74 5.26 -5.14
C LEU A 95 4.74 6.30 -4.65
N SER A 96 3.49 5.91 -4.57
CA SER A 96 2.43 6.78 -4.04
C SER A 96 1.51 5.99 -3.13
N LEU A 97 0.84 6.69 -2.23
CA LEU A 97 -0.18 6.11 -1.36
C LEU A 97 -1.10 7.21 -0.85
N ILE A 98 -2.27 6.81 -0.37
CA ILE A 98 -3.16 7.68 0.37
C ILE A 98 -3.07 7.23 1.84
N PRO A 99 -2.64 8.10 2.77
CA PRO A 99 -2.62 7.70 4.18
C PRO A 99 -4.05 7.48 4.67
N SER A 100 -4.25 6.44 5.48
CA SER A 100 -5.60 6.08 5.95
C SER A 100 -6.19 7.12 6.90
N ASP A 101 -5.34 7.88 7.59
CA ASP A 101 -5.74 9.05 8.37
C ASP A 101 -4.56 10.00 8.59
N ASN A 102 -4.86 11.17 9.15
CA ASN A 102 -3.84 12.20 9.36
C ASN A 102 -2.73 11.78 10.32
N SER A 103 -3.01 10.86 11.23
CA SER A 103 -1.99 10.41 12.20
C SER A 103 -0.84 9.65 11.52
N LEU A 104 -1.07 9.09 10.34
CA LEU A 104 -0.06 8.32 9.61
C LEU A 104 0.82 9.17 8.70
N VAL A 105 0.44 10.42 8.45
CA VAL A 105 1.22 11.32 7.58
C VAL A 105 2.66 11.44 8.09
N ARG A 106 2.82 11.64 9.40
CA ARG A 106 4.14 11.78 10.00
C ARG A 106 4.99 10.53 9.84
N PHE A 107 4.37 9.36 10.01
CA PHE A 107 5.05 8.09 9.81
C PHE A 107 5.58 7.97 8.37
N TYR A 108 4.72 8.23 7.39
CA TYR A 108 5.12 8.12 5.99
C TYR A 108 6.15 9.19 5.61
N ASN A 109 6.05 10.40 6.17
CA ASN A 109 7.06 11.43 5.94
C ASN A 109 8.44 10.97 6.44
N LYS A 110 8.49 10.29 7.57
CA LYS A 110 9.73 9.72 8.09
C LYS A 110 10.28 8.61 7.21
N CYS A 111 9.41 7.96 6.45
CA CYS A 111 9.79 6.91 5.50
C CYS A 111 10.04 7.47 4.10
N ALA A 112 10.32 8.78 3.99
CA ALA A 112 10.67 9.47 2.75
C ALA A 112 9.51 9.68 1.76
N PHE A 113 8.28 9.52 2.19
CA PHE A 113 7.10 9.91 1.40
C PHE A 113 6.77 11.36 1.75
N THR A 114 7.52 12.29 1.17
CA THR A 114 7.52 13.69 1.58
C THR A 114 6.80 14.64 0.63
N TYR A 115 6.54 14.21 -0.60
CA TYR A 115 5.81 15.03 -1.56
C TYR A 115 4.32 14.76 -1.46
N ARG A 116 3.52 15.81 -1.73
CA ARG A 116 2.06 15.67 -1.81
C ARG A 116 1.60 15.91 -3.23
N GLU A 117 0.63 15.11 -3.67
CA GLU A 117 0.02 15.24 -4.99
C GLU A 117 -1.49 15.12 -4.87
N ASP A 118 -2.21 15.75 -5.79
CA ASP A 118 -3.65 15.60 -5.89
C ASP A 118 -3.97 14.23 -6.49
N ILE A 119 -5.04 13.60 -5.97
CA ILE A 119 -5.46 12.28 -6.48
C ILE A 119 -5.90 12.32 -7.95
N VAL A 120 -6.23 13.48 -8.47
CA VAL A 120 -6.57 13.62 -9.90
C VAL A 120 -5.39 13.27 -10.82
N ASN A 121 -4.17 13.32 -10.30
CA ASN A 121 -2.97 13.07 -11.08
C ASN A 121 -2.60 11.58 -11.22
N ILE A 122 -3.32 10.69 -10.52
CA ILE A 122 -3.04 9.25 -10.59
C ILE A 122 -4.05 8.55 -11.50
N TYR A 123 -3.54 7.61 -12.30
CA TYR A 123 -4.34 6.79 -13.21
C TYR A 123 -4.06 5.31 -12.97
N PHE A 124 -5.12 4.53 -12.83
CA PHE A 124 -5.05 3.08 -12.74
C PHE A 124 -5.68 2.45 -13.98
N ASP A 125 -5.03 1.44 -14.54
CA ASP A 125 -5.61 0.61 -15.62
C ASP A 125 -6.45 -0.50 -14.99
N GLU A 126 -7.54 -0.11 -14.33
CA GLU A 126 -8.45 -0.98 -13.61
C GLU A 126 -9.89 -0.57 -13.89
N SER A 127 -10.84 -1.40 -13.45
CA SER A 127 -12.26 -1.04 -13.53
C SER A 127 -12.61 0.10 -12.57
N GLU A 128 -13.75 0.75 -12.83
CA GLU A 128 -14.23 1.80 -11.93
C GLU A 128 -14.48 1.27 -10.52
N ASP A 129 -14.98 0.05 -10.40
CA ASP A 129 -15.22 -0.57 -9.10
C ASP A 129 -13.92 -0.75 -8.32
N ILE A 130 -12.85 -1.14 -8.99
CA ILE A 130 -11.55 -1.29 -8.35
C ILE A 130 -10.97 0.08 -8.00
N GLU A 131 -11.11 1.09 -8.86
CA GLU A 131 -10.66 2.43 -8.53
C GLU A 131 -11.32 2.96 -7.26
N GLU A 132 -12.61 2.68 -7.08
CA GLU A 132 -13.30 3.07 -5.85
C GLU A 132 -12.67 2.44 -4.62
N TYR A 133 -12.32 1.14 -4.68
CA TYR A 133 -11.61 0.50 -3.58
C TYR A 133 -10.27 1.17 -3.30
N LEU A 134 -9.52 1.51 -4.35
CA LEU A 134 -8.19 2.10 -4.20
C LEU A 134 -8.22 3.50 -3.59
N PHE A 135 -9.30 4.26 -3.79
CA PHE A 135 -9.45 5.59 -3.22
C PHE A 135 -10.23 5.61 -1.91
N ASP A 136 -10.97 4.56 -1.60
CA ASP A 136 -11.75 4.42 -0.36
C ASP A 136 -10.88 3.97 0.81
N GLY A 137 -11.47 3.99 2.00
CA GLY A 137 -10.86 3.45 3.20
C GLY A 137 -9.97 4.43 3.93
N CYS A 138 -9.97 5.71 3.55
CA CYS A 138 -9.27 6.73 4.31
C CYS A 138 -10.26 7.60 5.09
N ASN A 139 -9.81 8.10 6.23
CA ASN A 139 -10.60 9.00 7.08
C ASN A 139 -10.25 10.48 6.84
N LEU A 140 -9.68 10.78 5.68
CA LEU A 140 -9.32 12.15 5.32
C LEU A 140 -10.55 12.85 4.74
N VAL A 141 -10.78 14.10 5.15
CA VAL A 141 -11.85 14.93 4.59
C VAL A 141 -11.59 15.17 3.11
N LYS A 142 -10.34 15.40 2.76
CA LYS A 142 -9.90 15.58 1.37
C LYS A 142 -8.70 14.68 1.12
N PRO A 143 -8.89 13.52 0.47
CA PRO A 143 -7.79 12.61 0.19
C PRO A 143 -6.69 13.25 -0.66
N PHE A 144 -5.45 12.91 -0.36
CA PHE A 144 -4.29 13.35 -1.13
C PHE A 144 -3.28 12.20 -1.18
N LEU A 145 -2.38 12.27 -2.16
CA LEU A 145 -1.31 11.30 -2.28
C LEU A 145 -0.07 11.78 -1.53
N LEU A 146 0.57 10.84 -0.85
CA LEU A 146 1.95 11.00 -0.40
C LEU A 146 2.84 10.25 -1.38
N VAL A 147 3.95 10.87 -1.77
CA VAL A 147 4.78 10.39 -2.87
C VAL A 147 6.22 10.27 -2.42
N TYR A 148 6.81 9.13 -2.75
CA TYR A 148 8.25 8.92 -2.72
C TYR A 148 8.79 8.95 -4.14
N ARG A 149 9.81 9.75 -4.37
CA ARG A 149 10.51 9.81 -5.65
C ARG A 149 11.99 9.61 -5.39
N LYS A 150 12.56 8.59 -6.04
CA LYS A 150 13.98 8.35 -5.95
C LYS A 150 14.73 9.52 -6.57
N THR A 151 15.66 10.09 -5.79
CA THR A 151 16.51 11.16 -6.32
C THR A 151 17.73 10.54 -6.99
N GLU A 152 18.17 11.15 -8.09
CA GLU A 152 19.41 10.75 -8.71
C GLU A 152 20.56 11.19 -7.83
N GLU A 153 21.44 10.27 -7.55
CA GLU A 153 22.70 10.56 -6.84
C GLU A 153 23.72 11.06 -7.83
N GLU A 154 24.39 12.10 -7.45
CA GLU A 154 25.45 12.70 -8.26
C GLU A 154 26.81 12.13 -7.92
#